data_555983dd1344178de705c7d1ac9243f1
#
_entry.id   555983dd1344178de705c7d1ac9243f1
#
_cell.length_a   1.000
_cell.length_b   1.000
_cell.length_c   1.000
_cell.angle_alpha   90.00
_cell.angle_beta   90.00
_cell.angle_gamma   90.00
#
_symmetry.space_group_name_H-M   'P 1'
#
loop_
_entity.id
_entity.type
_entity.pdbx_description
1 polymer ?
#
loop_
_entity_poly.entity_id
_entity_poly.type
_entity_poly.pdbx_seq_one_letter_code
_entity_poly.pdbx_strand_id
1 'polypeptide(L)'
;MQNIAARHYYSLEEYAELEKSSEERLEYFDGNVWSMAGASPTHEEIVANTITELKNKLRGKNCRVFGSNLRVKVPIYKPYRYPDVTTLCEQPIYEDFYGLEVLVNPRLIVEVLSPSTEAFDESDKFTYYKSIESFTEYLLISQNRPHVALYTKQSETAWLHREYNSLDESVFLSSLDCQISLAEIYLGIEFPEIEHPRFPFEHPDFR
;
A
#
# COMPACT_ATOMS: atom_id res chain seq x y z
N MET A 1 -2.11 -41.91 -17.32
CA MET A 1 -1.29 -41.36 -16.21
C MET A 1 -0.99 -39.93 -16.55
N GLN A 2 -1.63 -38.95 -15.87
CA GLN A 2 -1.30 -37.54 -16.03
C GLN A 2 0.04 -37.31 -15.35
N ASN A 3 1.00 -36.80 -16.11
CA ASN A 3 2.29 -36.39 -15.59
C ASN A 3 2.06 -35.08 -14.78
N ILE A 4 1.94 -35.22 -13.46
CA ILE A 4 1.90 -34.04 -12.57
C ILE A 4 3.33 -33.53 -12.52
N ALA A 5 3.64 -32.48 -13.30
CA ALA A 5 4.89 -31.77 -13.16
C ALA A 5 5.04 -31.35 -11.69
N ALA A 6 6.13 -31.74 -11.05
CA ALA A 6 6.42 -31.35 -9.69
C ALA A 6 6.47 -29.80 -9.64
N ARG A 7 5.64 -29.19 -8.78
CA ARG A 7 5.64 -27.76 -8.57
C ARG A 7 6.97 -27.38 -7.93
N HIS A 8 7.75 -26.50 -8.59
CA HIS A 8 9.00 -26.02 -8.00
C HIS A 8 8.66 -25.02 -6.89
N TYR A 9 9.25 -25.23 -5.71
CA TYR A 9 9.19 -24.31 -4.59
C TYR A 9 10.57 -23.66 -4.45
N TYR A 10 10.60 -22.35 -4.62
CA TYR A 10 11.84 -21.55 -4.55
C TYR A 10 12.26 -21.35 -3.09
N SER A 11 13.55 -21.51 -2.81
CA SER A 11 14.15 -21.02 -1.57
C SER A 11 14.24 -19.49 -1.60
N LEU A 12 14.50 -18.87 -0.44
CA LEU A 12 14.72 -17.42 -0.38
C LEU A 12 15.98 -16.97 -1.14
N GLU A 13 16.99 -17.83 -1.21
CA GLU A 13 18.23 -17.57 -1.97
C GLU A 13 17.96 -17.62 -3.47
N GLU A 14 17.28 -18.65 -3.97
CA GLU A 14 16.85 -18.76 -5.36
C GLU A 14 15.95 -17.58 -5.78
N TYR A 15 15.03 -17.17 -4.91
CA TYR A 15 14.21 -16.00 -5.15
C TYR A 15 15.05 -14.72 -5.28
N ALA A 16 16.05 -14.51 -4.39
CA ALA A 16 16.90 -13.34 -4.46
C ALA A 16 17.73 -13.29 -5.77
N GLU A 17 18.19 -14.45 -6.26
CA GLU A 17 18.89 -14.52 -7.55
C GLU A 17 17.95 -14.25 -8.74
N LEU A 18 16.71 -14.75 -8.69
CA LEU A 18 15.70 -14.44 -9.69
C LEU A 18 15.41 -12.94 -9.72
N GLU A 19 15.17 -12.33 -8.55
CA GLU A 19 14.88 -10.89 -8.41
C GLU A 19 16.02 -10.01 -8.96
N LYS A 20 17.28 -10.38 -8.72
CA LYS A 20 18.44 -9.65 -9.25
C LYS A 20 18.56 -9.73 -10.78
N SER A 21 18.14 -10.84 -11.35
CA SER A 21 18.23 -11.09 -12.80
C SER A 21 16.98 -10.68 -13.58
N SER A 22 15.88 -10.43 -12.89
CA SER A 22 14.60 -10.04 -13.51
C SER A 22 14.56 -8.55 -13.84
N GLU A 23 13.97 -8.20 -14.96
CA GLU A 23 13.60 -6.81 -15.30
C GLU A 23 12.27 -6.40 -14.60
N GLU A 24 11.49 -7.39 -14.15
CA GLU A 24 10.24 -7.20 -13.44
C GLU A 24 10.43 -7.42 -11.95
N ARG A 25 9.66 -6.72 -11.12
CA ARG A 25 9.58 -6.98 -9.69
C ARG A 25 8.88 -8.32 -9.46
N LEU A 26 9.43 -9.11 -8.55
CA LEU A 26 8.88 -10.40 -8.20
C LEU A 26 8.34 -10.38 -6.77
N GLU A 27 7.22 -11.03 -6.55
CA GLU A 27 6.70 -11.32 -5.22
C GLU A 27 6.93 -12.79 -4.87
N TYR A 28 7.28 -13.02 -3.61
CA TYR A 28 7.49 -14.34 -3.06
C TYR A 28 6.48 -14.61 -1.93
N PHE A 29 5.91 -15.79 -1.93
CA PHE A 29 5.08 -16.28 -0.84
C PHE A 29 5.15 -17.80 -0.76
N ASP A 30 5.59 -18.32 0.38
CA ASP A 30 5.63 -19.76 0.68
C ASP A 30 6.20 -20.61 -0.47
N GLY A 31 7.36 -20.22 -0.96
CA GLY A 31 8.05 -20.94 -2.05
C GLY A 31 7.52 -20.69 -3.46
N ASN A 32 6.49 -19.86 -3.61
CA ASN A 32 6.00 -19.47 -4.92
C ASN A 32 6.51 -18.07 -5.27
N VAL A 33 6.78 -17.84 -6.56
CA VAL A 33 7.23 -16.57 -7.09
C VAL A 33 6.30 -16.14 -8.21
N TRP A 34 5.91 -14.87 -8.20
CA TRP A 34 5.10 -14.26 -9.25
C TRP A 34 5.72 -12.94 -9.71
N SER A 35 5.57 -12.63 -10.98
CA SER A 35 5.81 -11.29 -11.46
C SER A 35 4.70 -10.35 -10.98
N MET A 36 5.06 -9.16 -10.54
CA MET A 36 4.08 -8.13 -10.21
C MET A 36 3.45 -7.61 -11.50
N ALA A 37 2.13 -7.67 -11.59
CA ALA A 37 1.39 -7.11 -12.71
C ALA A 37 1.58 -5.59 -12.77
N GLY A 38 1.53 -5.02 -13.98
CA GLY A 38 1.50 -3.57 -14.15
C GLY A 38 0.23 -2.96 -13.53
N ALA A 39 0.37 -1.74 -13.01
CA ALA A 39 -0.75 -1.00 -12.45
C ALA A 39 -1.58 -0.28 -13.55
N SER A 40 -2.81 0.11 -13.22
CA SER A 40 -3.62 0.95 -14.11
C SER A 40 -3.07 2.39 -14.17
N PRO A 41 -3.32 3.16 -15.25
CA PRO A 41 -2.94 4.57 -15.29
C PRO A 41 -3.47 5.37 -14.09
N THR A 42 -4.72 5.15 -13.69
CA THR A 42 -5.34 5.80 -12.53
C THR A 42 -4.58 5.49 -11.23
N HIS A 43 -4.18 4.22 -11.02
CA HIS A 43 -3.39 3.82 -9.87
C HIS A 43 -2.05 4.59 -9.84
N GLU A 44 -1.31 4.60 -10.95
CA GLU A 44 -0.01 5.27 -11.04
C GLU A 44 -0.13 6.79 -10.83
N GLU A 45 -1.20 7.41 -11.32
CA GLU A 45 -1.46 8.84 -11.12
C GLU A 45 -1.74 9.17 -9.66
N ILE A 46 -2.56 8.37 -8.97
CA ILE A 46 -2.80 8.50 -7.52
C ILE A 46 -1.51 8.32 -6.72
N VAL A 47 -0.68 7.33 -7.06
CA VAL A 47 0.64 7.13 -6.42
C VAL A 47 1.53 8.34 -6.62
N ALA A 48 1.63 8.86 -7.85
CA ALA A 48 2.44 10.04 -8.18
C ALA A 48 1.98 11.30 -7.43
N ASN A 49 0.66 11.55 -7.39
CA ASN A 49 0.05 12.64 -6.64
C ASN A 49 0.33 12.52 -5.14
N THR A 50 0.14 11.33 -4.57
CA THR A 50 0.40 11.06 -3.15
C THR A 50 1.86 11.30 -2.78
N ILE A 51 2.81 10.84 -3.60
CA ILE A 51 4.24 11.10 -3.41
C ILE A 51 4.53 12.61 -3.47
N THR A 52 3.93 13.31 -4.43
CA THR A 52 4.11 14.74 -4.63
C THR A 52 3.59 15.54 -3.44
N GLU A 53 2.37 15.24 -2.99
CA GLU A 53 1.75 15.89 -1.83
C GLU A 53 2.58 15.65 -0.57
N LEU A 54 2.96 14.40 -0.28
CA LEU A 54 3.81 14.07 0.86
C LEU A 54 5.16 14.81 0.80
N LYS A 55 5.85 14.83 -0.36
CA LYS A 55 7.12 15.54 -0.50
C LYS A 55 6.98 17.05 -0.29
N ASN A 56 5.87 17.63 -0.75
CA ASN A 56 5.59 19.06 -0.53
C ASN A 56 5.36 19.38 0.94
N LYS A 57 4.54 18.59 1.65
CA LYS A 57 4.23 18.76 3.07
C LYS A 57 5.43 18.49 3.99
N LEU A 58 6.32 17.61 3.57
CA LEU A 58 7.50 17.22 4.34
C LEU A 58 8.76 18.04 3.98
N ARG A 59 8.64 19.02 3.10
CA ARG A 59 9.77 19.88 2.74
C ARG A 59 10.35 20.59 3.95
N GLY A 60 11.67 20.47 4.14
CA GLY A 60 12.36 21.03 5.30
C GLY A 60 12.34 20.14 6.56
N LYS A 61 11.57 19.06 6.57
CA LYS A 61 11.64 18.02 7.60
C LYS A 61 12.68 16.96 7.21
N ASN A 62 13.25 16.27 8.19
CA ASN A 62 14.17 15.14 7.92
C ASN A 62 13.40 13.87 7.58
N CYS A 63 12.53 13.95 6.57
CA CYS A 63 11.68 12.85 6.12
C CYS A 63 12.10 12.37 4.73
N ARG A 64 11.81 11.10 4.46
CA ARG A 64 12.00 10.46 3.15
C ARG A 64 10.68 9.89 2.67
N VAL A 65 10.40 10.06 1.38
CA VAL A 65 9.25 9.47 0.69
C VAL A 65 9.78 8.63 -0.47
N PHE A 66 9.44 7.36 -0.48
CA PHE A 66 9.86 6.37 -1.47
C PHE A 66 8.64 5.82 -2.20
N GLY A 67 8.82 5.52 -3.48
CA GLY A 67 7.81 4.85 -4.30
C GLY A 67 7.98 3.33 -4.32
N SER A 68 7.20 2.69 -5.15
CA SER A 68 6.96 1.25 -5.21
C SER A 68 8.17 0.37 -5.56
N ASN A 69 9.34 0.94 -5.83
CA ASN A 69 10.55 0.15 -6.11
C ASN A 69 11.40 -0.12 -4.85
N LEU A 70 11.00 0.40 -3.69
CA LEU A 70 11.71 0.15 -2.45
C LEU A 70 11.19 -1.12 -1.77
N ARG A 71 12.10 -2.03 -1.46
CA ARG A 71 11.80 -3.23 -0.69
C ARG A 71 11.64 -2.89 0.79
N VAL A 72 10.54 -3.30 1.40
CA VAL A 72 10.28 -3.15 2.83
C VAL A 72 10.24 -4.53 3.48
N LYS A 73 11.11 -4.75 4.48
CA LYS A 73 11.17 -6.01 5.22
C LYS A 73 9.88 -6.26 5.99
N VAL A 74 9.35 -7.46 5.86
CA VAL A 74 8.17 -7.91 6.61
C VAL A 74 8.57 -9.11 7.47
N PRO A 75 8.74 -8.97 8.80
CA PRO A 75 9.31 -10.01 9.66
C PRO A 75 8.54 -11.33 9.65
N ILE A 76 7.21 -11.31 9.61
CA ILE A 76 6.37 -12.52 9.64
C ILE A 76 6.31 -13.19 8.27
N TYR A 77 6.35 -12.41 7.20
CA TYR A 77 6.25 -12.89 5.83
C TYR A 77 7.49 -12.51 5.02
N LYS A 78 8.52 -13.29 5.22
CA LYS A 78 9.78 -13.14 4.47
C LYS A 78 9.53 -13.22 2.95
N PRO A 79 10.33 -12.51 2.15
CA PRO A 79 11.43 -11.68 2.62
C PRO A 79 11.03 -10.20 2.80
N TYR A 80 10.22 -9.64 1.88
CA TYR A 80 9.86 -8.23 1.82
C TYR A 80 8.62 -8.04 0.94
N ARG A 81 8.10 -6.81 0.93
CA ARG A 81 7.03 -6.34 0.05
C ARG A 81 7.44 -5.04 -0.62
N TYR A 82 6.72 -4.69 -1.67
CA TYR A 82 6.84 -3.44 -2.40
C TYR A 82 5.58 -2.59 -2.20
N PRO A 83 5.49 -1.80 -1.12
CA PRO A 83 4.38 -0.86 -0.96
C PRO A 83 4.39 0.21 -2.05
N ASP A 84 3.22 0.74 -2.42
CA ASP A 84 3.12 1.80 -3.41
C ASP A 84 3.86 3.06 -2.96
N VAL A 85 3.70 3.45 -1.68
CA VAL A 85 4.48 4.54 -1.07
C VAL A 85 4.92 4.17 0.34
N THR A 86 6.15 4.50 0.68
CA THR A 86 6.73 4.31 2.01
C THR A 86 7.34 5.61 2.51
N THR A 87 7.08 5.97 3.76
CA THR A 87 7.60 7.22 4.33
C THR A 87 8.12 7.01 5.75
N LEU A 88 9.18 7.75 6.09
CA LEU A 88 9.74 7.84 7.44
C LEU A 88 10.40 9.21 7.67
N CYS A 89 10.46 9.66 8.93
CA CYS A 89 11.09 10.91 9.35
C CYS A 89 12.34 10.68 10.23
N GLU A 90 13.03 9.59 9.99
CA GLU A 90 14.27 9.18 10.66
C GLU A 90 15.32 8.82 9.61
N GLN A 91 16.53 8.45 10.04
CA GLN A 91 17.48 7.86 9.10
C GLN A 91 16.98 6.50 8.64
N PRO A 92 16.95 6.25 7.32
CA PRO A 92 16.60 4.93 6.81
C PRO A 92 17.60 3.89 7.30
N ILE A 93 17.08 2.76 7.76
CA ILE A 93 17.88 1.60 8.16
C ILE A 93 17.63 0.50 7.15
N TYR A 94 18.71 0.01 6.55
CA TYR A 94 18.65 -1.05 5.57
C TYR A 94 19.33 -2.31 6.09
N GLU A 95 18.78 -3.45 5.76
CA GLU A 95 19.39 -4.76 5.93
C GLU A 95 19.72 -5.37 4.57
N ASP A 96 20.74 -6.20 4.54
CA ASP A 96 21.08 -7.01 3.37
C ASP A 96 20.23 -8.29 3.34
N PHE A 97 19.59 -8.53 2.22
CA PHE A 97 18.90 -9.78 1.93
C PHE A 97 19.51 -10.39 0.67
N TYR A 98 20.49 -11.27 0.84
CA TYR A 98 21.23 -11.89 -0.26
C TYR A 98 21.77 -10.89 -1.31
N GLY A 99 22.30 -9.75 -0.87
CA GLY A 99 22.79 -8.68 -1.73
C GLY A 99 21.74 -7.70 -2.22
N LEU A 100 20.51 -7.76 -1.71
CA LEU A 100 19.43 -6.81 -1.96
C LEU A 100 19.22 -5.95 -0.70
N GLU A 101 19.24 -4.63 -0.85
CA GLU A 101 18.93 -3.73 0.26
C GLU A 101 17.42 -3.70 0.52
N VAL A 102 17.03 -3.89 1.79
CA VAL A 102 15.63 -3.82 2.23
C VAL A 102 15.49 -2.84 3.39
N LEU A 103 14.52 -1.94 3.32
CA LEU A 103 14.20 -0.99 4.40
C LEU A 103 13.53 -1.73 5.56
N VAL A 104 13.96 -1.45 6.81
CA VAL A 104 13.43 -2.11 7.99
C VAL A 104 12.64 -1.20 8.92
N ASN A 105 12.69 0.12 8.72
CA ASN A 105 12.07 1.09 9.63
C ASN A 105 11.06 2.06 8.96
N PRO A 106 10.09 1.57 8.15
CA PRO A 106 9.02 2.43 7.64
C PRO A 106 8.13 2.93 8.78
N ARG A 107 7.59 4.15 8.67
CA ARG A 107 6.60 4.72 9.60
C ARG A 107 5.19 4.67 9.02
N LEU A 108 5.05 5.16 7.81
CA LEU A 108 3.82 5.14 7.02
C LEU A 108 4.02 4.23 5.81
N ILE A 109 3.06 3.36 5.57
CA ILE A 109 2.90 2.62 4.33
C ILE A 109 1.59 3.04 3.68
N VAL A 110 1.62 3.25 2.37
CA VAL A 110 0.44 3.58 1.56
C VAL A 110 0.26 2.52 0.49
N GLU A 111 -0.99 2.07 0.31
CA GLU A 111 -1.40 1.20 -0.79
C GLU A 111 -2.57 1.84 -1.54
N VAL A 112 -2.49 1.86 -2.85
CA VAL A 112 -3.58 2.28 -3.72
C VAL A 112 -4.37 1.04 -4.13
N LEU A 113 -5.60 0.95 -3.66
CA LEU A 113 -6.43 -0.24 -3.79
C LEU A 113 -6.87 -0.45 -5.24
N SER A 114 -6.63 -1.65 -5.74
CA SER A 114 -7.20 -2.12 -7.01
C SER A 114 -8.35 -3.09 -6.74
N PRO A 115 -9.31 -3.26 -7.66
CA PRO A 115 -10.40 -4.22 -7.48
C PRO A 115 -9.94 -5.66 -7.23
N SER A 116 -8.73 -6.01 -7.68
CA SER A 116 -8.17 -7.36 -7.51
C SER A 116 -7.40 -7.54 -6.19
N THR A 117 -6.93 -6.47 -5.55
CA THR A 117 -6.08 -6.54 -4.35
C THR A 117 -6.72 -5.96 -3.10
N GLU A 118 -7.81 -5.18 -3.21
CA GLU A 118 -8.47 -4.46 -2.11
C GLU A 118 -8.69 -5.34 -0.87
N ALA A 119 -9.33 -6.49 -1.03
CA ALA A 119 -9.60 -7.38 0.09
C ALA A 119 -8.33 -7.92 0.77
N PHE A 120 -7.26 -8.15 0.01
CA PHE A 120 -5.97 -8.58 0.52
C PHE A 120 -5.23 -7.43 1.23
N ASP A 121 -5.24 -6.22 0.64
CA ASP A 121 -4.58 -5.04 1.21
C ASP A 121 -5.23 -4.63 2.53
N GLU A 122 -6.58 -4.73 2.64
CA GLU A 122 -7.33 -4.42 3.87
C GLU A 122 -7.19 -5.47 4.98
N SER A 123 -6.82 -6.71 4.65
CA SER A 123 -6.80 -7.82 5.60
C SER A 123 -5.39 -8.37 5.88
N ASP A 124 -4.95 -9.32 5.08
CA ASP A 124 -3.73 -10.08 5.32
C ASP A 124 -2.48 -9.21 5.21
N LYS A 125 -2.41 -8.34 4.20
CA LYS A 125 -1.27 -7.44 3.99
C LYS A 125 -1.09 -6.48 5.16
N PHE A 126 -2.18 -5.91 5.67
CA PHE A 126 -2.15 -5.11 6.90
C PHE A 126 -1.65 -5.91 8.10
N THR A 127 -2.11 -7.15 8.25
CA THR A 127 -1.63 -8.04 9.32
C THR A 127 -0.13 -8.30 9.22
N TYR A 128 0.40 -8.43 8.00
CA TYR A 128 1.83 -8.58 7.77
C TYR A 128 2.61 -7.33 8.16
N TYR A 129 2.16 -6.15 7.72
CA TYR A 129 2.82 -4.88 8.05
C TYR A 129 2.82 -4.58 9.56
N LYS A 130 1.80 -5.00 10.32
CA LYS A 130 1.78 -4.87 11.79
C LYS A 130 2.95 -5.56 12.49
N SER A 131 3.63 -6.50 11.84
CA SER A 131 4.83 -7.14 12.38
C SER A 131 6.09 -6.26 12.33
N ILE A 132 6.05 -5.14 11.62
CA ILE A 132 7.15 -4.19 11.53
C ILE A 132 7.06 -3.26 12.73
N GLU A 133 8.07 -3.26 13.59
CA GLU A 133 8.06 -2.52 14.87
C GLU A 133 7.84 -1.02 14.68
N SER A 134 8.51 -0.42 13.69
CA SER A 134 8.45 1.01 13.40
C SER A 134 7.16 1.45 12.72
N PHE A 135 6.38 0.53 12.17
CA PHE A 135 5.17 0.81 11.41
C PHE A 135 4.04 1.32 12.31
N THR A 136 3.57 2.53 12.06
CA THR A 136 2.58 3.21 12.90
C THR A 136 1.36 3.72 12.17
N GLU A 137 1.42 3.87 10.85
CA GLU A 137 0.29 4.32 10.04
C GLU A 137 0.19 3.55 8.73
N TYR A 138 -1.04 3.17 8.39
CA TYR A 138 -1.39 2.52 7.12
C TYR A 138 -2.46 3.34 6.42
N LEU A 139 -2.17 3.82 5.22
CA LEU A 139 -3.07 4.61 4.40
C LEU A 139 -3.50 3.81 3.18
N LEU A 140 -4.78 3.57 3.05
CA LEU A 140 -5.40 2.90 1.92
C LEU A 140 -6.15 3.92 1.07
N ILE A 141 -5.89 3.96 -0.22
CA ILE A 141 -6.47 4.93 -1.15
C ILE A 141 -7.23 4.19 -2.24
N SER A 142 -8.53 4.41 -2.34
CA SER A 142 -9.34 3.81 -3.41
C SER A 142 -9.05 4.49 -4.76
N GLN A 143 -8.92 3.71 -5.83
CA GLN A 143 -8.82 4.27 -7.18
C GLN A 143 -10.19 4.48 -7.86
N ASN A 144 -11.28 3.98 -7.24
CA ASN A 144 -12.60 3.94 -7.86
C ASN A 144 -13.56 5.04 -7.38
N ARG A 145 -13.24 5.69 -6.27
CA ARG A 145 -14.03 6.75 -5.63
C ARG A 145 -13.16 7.59 -4.71
N PRO A 146 -13.54 8.83 -4.37
CA PRO A 146 -12.85 9.61 -3.34
C PRO A 146 -13.06 8.95 -1.97
N HIS A 147 -12.17 8.03 -1.64
CA HIS A 147 -12.21 7.29 -0.38
C HIS A 147 -10.81 6.95 0.09
N VAL A 148 -10.49 7.34 1.30
CA VAL A 148 -9.21 7.08 1.95
C VAL A 148 -9.48 6.53 3.35
N ALA A 149 -8.86 5.39 3.69
CA ALA A 149 -8.91 4.81 5.01
C ALA A 149 -7.53 4.91 5.68
N LEU A 150 -7.47 5.47 6.89
CA LEU A 150 -6.27 5.58 7.70
C LEU A 150 -6.38 4.71 8.94
N TYR A 151 -5.41 3.81 9.12
CA TYR A 151 -5.21 3.08 10.35
C TYR A 151 -4.00 3.66 11.09
N THR A 152 -4.19 4.08 12.34
CA THR A 152 -3.14 4.65 13.19
C THR A 152 -2.94 3.78 14.44
N LYS A 153 -1.71 3.32 14.67
CA LYS A 153 -1.34 2.50 15.83
C LYS A 153 -1.55 3.30 17.12
N GLN A 154 -2.32 2.76 18.06
CA GLN A 154 -2.56 3.33 19.39
C GLN A 154 -1.78 2.59 20.46
N SER A 155 -1.63 1.28 20.29
CA SER A 155 -0.83 0.40 21.15
C SER A 155 -0.40 -0.83 20.34
N GLU A 156 0.29 -1.77 20.97
CA GLU A 156 0.69 -3.03 20.31
C GLU A 156 -0.51 -3.85 19.79
N THR A 157 -1.68 -3.68 20.38
CA THR A 157 -2.88 -4.46 20.05
C THR A 157 -4.05 -3.64 19.52
N ALA A 158 -3.92 -2.30 19.46
CA ALA A 158 -5.02 -1.41 19.09
C ALA A 158 -4.64 -0.45 17.96
N TRP A 159 -5.50 -0.38 16.96
CA TRP A 159 -5.42 0.53 15.84
C TRP A 159 -6.71 1.33 15.71
N LEU A 160 -6.58 2.64 15.52
CA LEU A 160 -7.68 3.54 15.24
C LEU A 160 -7.90 3.59 13.74
N HIS A 161 -9.12 3.31 13.30
CA HIS A 161 -9.55 3.42 11.91
C HIS A 161 -10.34 4.71 11.68
N ARG A 162 -10.02 5.45 10.63
CA ARG A 162 -10.76 6.63 10.16
C ARG A 162 -10.92 6.56 8.66
N GLU A 163 -12.07 7.03 8.18
CA GLU A 163 -12.38 7.11 6.76
C GLU A 163 -12.65 8.56 6.35
N TYR A 164 -12.28 8.89 5.12
CA TYR A 164 -12.46 10.18 4.48
C TYR A 164 -13.09 9.93 3.11
N ASN A 165 -14.19 10.62 2.81
CA ASN A 165 -15.04 10.28 1.66
C ASN A 165 -15.34 11.48 0.75
N SER A 166 -14.73 12.64 1.00
CA SER A 166 -14.91 13.86 0.21
C SER A 166 -13.58 14.46 -0.19
N LEU A 167 -13.52 15.01 -1.40
CA LEU A 167 -12.34 15.74 -1.89
C LEU A 167 -12.01 16.97 -1.02
N ASP A 168 -12.99 17.53 -0.31
CA ASP A 168 -12.80 18.68 0.59
C ASP A 168 -12.13 18.27 1.93
N GLU A 169 -11.98 16.98 2.18
CA GLU A 169 -11.35 16.48 3.41
C GLU A 169 -9.83 16.41 3.29
N SER A 170 -9.21 16.33 4.45
CA SER A 170 -7.76 16.14 4.56
C SER A 170 -7.43 15.14 5.66
N VAL A 171 -6.41 14.31 5.42
CA VAL A 171 -5.92 13.29 6.32
C VAL A 171 -4.77 13.81 7.13
N PHE A 172 -4.88 13.80 8.47
CA PHE A 172 -3.75 14.10 9.35
C PHE A 172 -2.93 12.83 9.64
N LEU A 173 -1.67 12.86 9.23
CA LEU A 173 -0.69 11.80 9.44
C LEU A 173 0.15 12.14 10.67
N SER A 174 -0.19 11.52 11.79
CA SER A 174 0.42 11.82 13.10
C SER A 174 1.90 11.42 13.15
N SER A 175 2.28 10.33 12.48
CA SER A 175 3.67 9.87 12.42
C SER A 175 4.62 10.81 11.68
N LEU A 176 4.07 11.67 10.82
CA LEU A 176 4.81 12.62 9.98
C LEU A 176 4.56 14.08 10.39
N ASP A 177 3.62 14.30 11.31
CA ASP A 177 3.14 15.62 11.71
C ASP A 177 2.81 16.50 10.48
N CYS A 178 1.97 15.98 9.59
CA CYS A 178 1.52 16.71 8.41
C CYS A 178 0.08 16.33 8.02
N GLN A 179 -0.52 17.18 7.21
CA GLN A 179 -1.87 16.97 6.67
C GLN A 179 -1.79 16.95 5.15
N ILE A 180 -2.38 15.91 4.54
CA ILE A 180 -2.48 15.73 3.08
C ILE A 180 -3.94 15.88 2.65
N SER A 181 -4.17 16.51 1.49
CA SER A 181 -5.50 16.79 0.96
C SER A 181 -5.96 15.68 0.02
N LEU A 182 -7.23 15.26 0.14
CA LEU A 182 -7.82 14.32 -0.84
C LEU A 182 -7.90 14.97 -2.23
N ALA A 183 -8.16 16.28 -2.32
CA ALA A 183 -8.16 16.97 -3.61
C ALA A 183 -6.81 16.88 -4.34
N GLU A 184 -5.69 16.92 -3.60
CA GLU A 184 -4.34 16.78 -4.17
C GLU A 184 -4.02 15.32 -4.51
N ILE A 185 -4.43 14.36 -3.67
CA ILE A 185 -4.27 12.91 -3.95
C ILE A 185 -4.99 12.52 -5.23
N TYR A 186 -6.20 13.05 -5.43
CA TYR A 186 -7.06 12.72 -6.57
C TYR A 186 -7.03 13.76 -7.69
N LEU A 187 -6.01 14.62 -7.72
CA LEU A 187 -5.86 15.63 -8.76
C LEU A 187 -5.80 14.98 -10.14
N GLY A 188 -6.68 15.40 -11.05
CA GLY A 188 -6.77 14.86 -12.41
C GLY A 188 -7.51 13.51 -12.53
N ILE A 189 -7.97 12.92 -11.43
CA ILE A 189 -8.70 11.66 -11.45
C ILE A 189 -10.19 11.91 -11.70
N GLU A 190 -10.73 11.27 -12.71
CA GLU A 190 -12.16 11.23 -12.99
C GLU A 190 -12.75 9.93 -12.44
N PHE A 191 -13.75 10.04 -11.58
CA PHE A 191 -14.46 8.88 -11.05
C PHE A 191 -15.67 8.55 -11.93
N PRO A 192 -15.98 7.25 -12.15
CA PRO A 192 -17.21 6.88 -12.83
C PRO A 192 -18.40 7.39 -12.02
N GLU A 193 -19.41 7.92 -12.71
CA GLU A 193 -20.68 8.25 -12.06
C GLU A 193 -21.25 6.96 -11.44
N ILE A 194 -21.46 6.97 -10.12
CA ILE A 194 -22.15 5.87 -9.46
C ILE A 194 -23.62 6.01 -9.85
N GLU A 195 -24.07 5.23 -10.84
CA GLU A 195 -25.49 5.00 -11.03
C GLU A 195 -26.00 4.35 -9.72
N HIS A 196 -26.64 5.16 -8.87
CA HIS A 196 -27.36 4.60 -7.73
C HIS A 196 -28.39 3.62 -8.30
N PRO A 197 -28.33 2.33 -7.96
CA PRO A 197 -29.38 1.42 -8.37
C PRO A 197 -30.67 2.02 -7.85
N ARG A 198 -31.59 2.39 -8.78
CA ARG A 198 -32.95 2.79 -8.39
C ARG A 198 -33.51 1.56 -7.73
N PHE A 199 -33.62 1.59 -6.40
CA PHE A 199 -34.34 0.55 -5.67
C PHE A 199 -35.76 0.53 -6.23
N PRO A 200 -36.22 -0.59 -6.82
CA PRO A 200 -37.55 -0.64 -7.45
C PRO A 200 -38.69 -0.69 -6.43
N PHE A 201 -38.44 -0.33 -5.18
CA PHE A 201 -39.42 -0.34 -4.10
C PHE A 201 -39.68 1.10 -3.62
N GLU A 202 -40.32 1.93 -4.45
CA GLU A 202 -41.24 2.91 -3.93
C GLU A 202 -42.45 2.13 -3.38
N HIS A 203 -42.43 1.80 -2.08
CA HIS A 203 -43.66 1.35 -1.41
C HIS A 203 -44.57 2.55 -1.26
N PRO A 204 -45.79 2.54 -1.87
CA PRO A 204 -46.70 3.67 -1.82
C PRO A 204 -47.35 3.91 -0.45
N ASP A 205 -47.03 3.15 0.57
CA ASP A 205 -47.77 3.07 1.82
C ASP A 205 -47.03 3.59 3.08
N PHE A 206 -46.02 4.43 2.93
CA PHE A 206 -45.50 5.20 4.07
C PHE A 206 -45.79 6.70 3.84
N ARG A 207 -47.01 7.10 4.12
CA ARG A 207 -47.39 8.48 4.44
C ARG A 207 -47.79 8.54 5.92
#